data_c606cfa1efd6a9c652d6c372d10a814c
#
_entry.id   c606cfa1efd6a9c652d6c372d10a814c
#
_cell.length_a   1.000
_cell.length_b   1.000
_cell.length_c   1.000
_cell.angle_alpha   90.00
_cell.angle_beta   90.00
_cell.angle_gamma   90.00
#
_symmetry.space_group_name_H-M   'P 1'
#
loop_
_entity.id
_entity.type
_entity.pdbx_description
1 polymer ?
#
loop_
_entity_poly.entity_id
_entity_poly.type
_entity_poly.pdbx_seq_one_letter_code
_entity_poly.pdbx_strand_id
1 'polypeptide(L)'
;VDHGKSTLVGSLVTGRPDDGEGGMRTYLDVKPHEVERGLSADLSYGVYGFDEEGPVRVEKPDRKGDRAAVVENADRVVSFVDTVGHEPWLSTTIRGLLGQKLDYGLLTVAADDGPTATTREHLGVLLATDLPTIVAITKTDLVDEDAVESVERDVERLLRGAGRSPLSVRRHGTAAAVEEIGDGVVPVVRTSAITMAGLDTLDTLFEQLPKTAAAGGPFRMYIDRTYGITGVGPVASGTIESGTVAAEDDLLLGPFPDGHFEPVSVRSIEMHYHRVDRAEAGRIVGIALKGVSEEDLSRGMALVDPSVDPTPTRRFEAEVMVLNHPTRIHAGYEPVVHLETVSEAARFDPVDGQLLPGDTGRTEVEFKFNPYLLEEGQQFVFREGRSKGVGTVTDCLGPT
;
A
#
# COMPACT_ATOMS: atom_id res chain seq x y z
N VAL A 1 -14.16 9.27 -4.70
CA VAL A 1 -14.84 9.64 -3.46
C VAL A 1 -16.16 8.88 -3.44
N ASP A 2 -16.61 8.40 -2.27
CA ASP A 2 -17.90 7.73 -2.05
C ASP A 2 -18.19 6.48 -2.90
N HIS A 3 -17.16 5.86 -3.45
CA HIS A 3 -17.25 4.59 -4.19
C HIS A 3 -17.25 3.35 -3.25
N GLY A 4 -17.58 3.50 -1.97
CA GLY A 4 -17.80 2.40 -1.02
C GLY A 4 -16.55 1.63 -0.57
N LYS A 5 -15.31 2.17 -0.69
CA LYS A 5 -14.07 1.50 -0.28
C LYS A 5 -14.13 0.97 1.16
N SER A 6 -14.24 1.88 2.12
CA SER A 6 -14.23 1.56 3.55
C SER A 6 -15.42 0.70 3.95
N THR A 7 -16.60 0.92 3.33
CA THR A 7 -17.79 0.10 3.53
C THR A 7 -17.58 -1.33 3.06
N LEU A 8 -17.03 -1.51 1.84
CA LEU A 8 -16.73 -2.84 1.30
C LEU A 8 -15.74 -3.59 2.19
N VAL A 9 -14.63 -2.94 2.59
CA VAL A 9 -13.64 -3.54 3.50
C VAL A 9 -14.26 -3.89 4.85
N GLY A 10 -15.09 -3.00 5.43
CA GLY A 10 -15.80 -3.26 6.68
C GLY A 10 -16.72 -4.50 6.58
N SER A 11 -17.46 -4.65 5.48
CA SER A 11 -18.31 -5.81 5.24
C SER A 11 -17.51 -7.09 5.03
N LEU A 12 -16.36 -7.05 4.34
CA LEU A 12 -15.45 -8.20 4.17
C LEU A 12 -14.88 -8.66 5.52
N VAL A 13 -14.37 -7.72 6.30
CA VAL A 13 -13.74 -8.00 7.60
C VAL A 13 -14.74 -8.59 8.60
N THR A 14 -15.98 -8.11 8.61
CA THR A 14 -17.00 -8.52 9.59
C THR A 14 -17.91 -9.64 9.10
N GLY A 15 -18.02 -9.84 7.79
CA GLY A 15 -19.02 -10.75 7.19
C GLY A 15 -20.47 -10.27 7.35
N ARG A 16 -20.68 -8.95 7.56
CA ARG A 16 -22.00 -8.37 7.83
C ARG A 16 -22.39 -7.38 6.73
N PRO A 17 -23.69 -7.30 6.41
CA PRO A 17 -24.17 -6.30 5.49
C PRO A 17 -24.08 -4.89 6.07
N ASP A 18 -23.88 -3.88 5.21
CA ASP A 18 -23.98 -2.49 5.56
C ASP A 18 -25.45 -2.09 5.78
N ASP A 19 -25.66 -1.08 6.60
CA ASP A 19 -27.00 -0.53 6.91
C ASP A 19 -27.58 0.41 5.83
N GLY A 20 -26.79 0.66 4.77
CA GLY A 20 -27.12 1.60 3.71
C GLY A 20 -26.68 3.05 3.99
N GLU A 21 -26.21 3.33 5.19
CA GLU A 21 -25.69 4.65 5.60
C GLU A 21 -24.15 4.63 5.73
N GLY A 22 -23.51 3.51 5.37
CA GLY A 22 -22.05 3.34 5.45
C GLY A 22 -21.57 3.01 6.85
N GLY A 23 -22.41 2.39 7.68
CA GLY A 23 -22.09 2.02 9.06
C GLY A 23 -20.89 1.08 9.15
N MET A 24 -20.69 0.19 8.16
CA MET A 24 -19.56 -0.75 8.14
C MET A 24 -18.20 -0.07 8.10
N ARG A 25 -18.06 1.13 7.54
CA ARG A 25 -16.78 1.86 7.53
C ARG A 25 -16.28 2.22 8.93
N THR A 26 -17.18 2.34 9.91
CA THR A 26 -16.82 2.69 11.29
C THR A 26 -16.08 1.58 12.02
N TYR A 27 -16.11 0.36 11.47
CA TYR A 27 -15.39 -0.80 12.00
C TYR A 27 -13.92 -0.86 11.60
N LEU A 28 -13.47 0.01 10.69
CA LEU A 28 -12.04 0.17 10.41
C LEU A 28 -11.41 1.08 11.48
N ASP A 29 -10.08 1.15 11.50
CA ASP A 29 -9.34 1.96 12.48
C ASP A 29 -9.39 3.45 12.11
N VAL A 30 -10.58 4.03 12.15
CA VAL A 30 -10.83 5.45 11.84
C VAL A 30 -10.81 6.32 13.10
N LYS A 31 -10.19 7.47 12.99
CA LYS A 31 -10.15 8.44 14.10
C LYS A 31 -11.54 9.06 14.32
N PRO A 32 -11.93 9.38 15.57
CA PRO A 32 -13.28 9.93 15.86
C PRO A 32 -13.70 11.10 14.97
N HIS A 33 -12.77 12.00 14.64
CA HIS A 33 -13.08 13.15 13.78
C HIS A 33 -13.30 12.79 12.29
N GLU A 34 -12.87 11.62 11.85
CA GLU A 34 -13.12 11.10 10.48
C GLU A 34 -14.53 10.53 10.40
N VAL A 35 -14.98 9.85 11.46
CA VAL A 35 -16.34 9.33 11.58
C VAL A 35 -17.37 10.47 11.55
N GLU A 36 -17.14 11.56 12.32
CA GLU A 36 -18.04 12.71 12.37
C GLU A 36 -18.17 13.43 11.02
N ARG A 37 -17.10 13.50 10.24
CA ARG A 37 -17.08 14.20 8.94
C ARG A 37 -17.42 13.32 7.75
N GLY A 38 -17.45 12.01 7.94
CA GLY A 38 -17.67 11.07 6.86
C GLY A 38 -16.50 10.97 5.86
N LEU A 39 -15.29 11.40 6.24
CA LEU A 39 -14.12 11.50 5.38
C LEU A 39 -12.92 10.84 6.03
N SER A 40 -12.26 9.92 5.34
CA SER A 40 -10.97 9.36 5.78
C SER A 40 -9.85 10.33 5.44
N ALA A 41 -9.03 10.69 6.42
CA ALA A 41 -7.90 11.60 6.28
C ALA A 41 -6.54 10.90 6.45
N ASP A 42 -6.53 9.65 6.92
CA ASP A 42 -5.33 8.82 7.12
C ASP A 42 -5.60 7.39 6.65
N LEU A 43 -4.55 6.54 6.66
CA LEU A 43 -4.68 5.12 6.35
C LEU A 43 -5.38 4.39 7.49
N SER A 44 -6.36 3.57 7.15
CA SER A 44 -7.06 2.67 8.07
C SER A 44 -6.72 1.22 7.75
N TYR A 45 -6.76 0.37 8.77
CA TYR A 45 -6.35 -1.03 8.65
C TYR A 45 -7.49 -1.97 9.01
N GLY A 46 -7.75 -2.95 8.13
CA GLY A 46 -8.65 -4.06 8.37
C GLY A 46 -7.91 -5.38 8.30
N VAL A 47 -8.38 -6.38 9.04
CA VAL A 47 -7.81 -7.73 9.00
C VAL A 47 -8.91 -8.78 9.10
N TYR A 48 -8.82 -9.81 8.28
CA TYR A 48 -9.53 -11.06 8.41
C TYR A 48 -8.67 -12.19 7.82
N GLY A 49 -9.08 -13.41 7.90
CA GLY A 49 -8.27 -14.52 7.39
C GLY A 49 -9.11 -15.69 6.91
N PHE A 50 -8.43 -16.79 6.65
CA PHE A 50 -9.02 -18.06 6.22
C PHE A 50 -8.36 -19.22 6.96
N ASP A 51 -9.13 -20.20 7.31
CA ASP A 51 -8.73 -21.53 7.79
C ASP A 51 -9.36 -22.62 6.92
N GLU A 52 -9.25 -23.88 7.33
CA GLU A 52 -9.85 -25.01 6.61
C GLU A 52 -11.40 -24.97 6.56
N GLU A 53 -12.04 -24.23 7.47
CA GLU A 53 -13.50 -24.10 7.56
C GLU A 53 -14.04 -22.90 6.75
N GLY A 54 -13.15 -21.97 6.34
CA GLY A 54 -13.46 -20.80 5.55
C GLY A 54 -13.01 -19.46 6.17
N PRO A 55 -13.74 -18.35 5.96
CA PRO A 55 -13.32 -17.03 6.41
C PRO A 55 -13.33 -16.87 7.93
N VAL A 56 -12.17 -16.59 8.53
CA VAL A 56 -11.99 -16.20 9.93
C VAL A 56 -12.17 -14.69 10.06
N ARG A 57 -13.25 -14.26 10.68
CA ARG A 57 -13.68 -12.85 10.73
C ARG A 57 -13.70 -12.27 12.12
N VAL A 58 -13.67 -10.95 12.18
CA VAL A 58 -13.70 -10.17 13.41
C VAL A 58 -15.14 -9.89 13.82
N GLU A 59 -15.53 -10.27 15.02
CA GLU A 59 -16.87 -9.91 15.53
C GLU A 59 -16.97 -8.42 15.90
N LYS A 60 -15.92 -7.88 16.53
CA LYS A 60 -15.83 -6.50 17.02
C LYS A 60 -14.51 -5.86 16.59
N PRO A 61 -14.42 -5.38 15.35
CA PRO A 61 -13.18 -4.86 14.76
C PRO A 61 -12.53 -3.68 15.52
N ASP A 62 -13.29 -3.00 16.35
CA ASP A 62 -12.82 -1.95 17.26
C ASP A 62 -11.98 -2.49 18.42
N ARG A 63 -12.00 -3.81 18.67
CA ARG A 63 -11.26 -4.43 19.76
C ARG A 63 -9.94 -5.04 19.28
N LYS A 64 -8.84 -4.65 19.94
CA LYS A 64 -7.51 -5.19 19.66
C LYS A 64 -7.44 -6.72 19.81
N GLY A 65 -8.12 -7.27 20.82
CA GLY A 65 -8.16 -8.72 21.07
C GLY A 65 -8.84 -9.51 19.96
N ASP A 66 -9.89 -8.97 19.35
CA ASP A 66 -10.60 -9.63 18.26
C ASP A 66 -9.71 -9.69 17.00
N ARG A 67 -8.98 -8.61 16.70
CA ARG A 67 -8.00 -8.60 15.59
C ARG A 67 -6.85 -9.58 15.84
N ALA A 68 -6.35 -9.66 17.09
CA ALA A 68 -5.34 -10.63 17.48
C ALA A 68 -5.84 -12.07 17.27
N ALA A 69 -7.10 -12.35 17.61
CA ALA A 69 -7.70 -13.67 17.43
C ALA A 69 -7.78 -14.11 15.96
N VAL A 70 -7.93 -13.19 14.99
CA VAL A 70 -7.83 -13.54 13.57
C VAL A 70 -6.45 -14.07 13.23
N VAL A 71 -5.38 -13.39 13.67
CA VAL A 71 -4.00 -13.83 13.40
C VAL A 71 -3.68 -15.16 14.07
N GLU A 72 -4.25 -15.40 15.26
CA GLU A 72 -4.06 -16.64 16.02
C GLU A 72 -4.75 -17.86 15.35
N ASN A 73 -5.91 -17.64 14.73
CA ASN A 73 -6.77 -18.74 14.27
C ASN A 73 -6.77 -18.95 12.76
N ALA A 74 -6.22 -18.01 11.97
CA ALA A 74 -6.21 -18.11 10.52
C ALA A 74 -4.89 -18.69 10.00
N ASP A 75 -4.96 -19.64 9.07
CA ASP A 75 -3.82 -20.15 8.32
C ASP A 75 -3.32 -19.11 7.29
N ARG A 76 -4.27 -18.35 6.74
CA ARG A 76 -4.01 -17.24 5.82
C ARG A 76 -4.61 -15.95 6.36
N VAL A 77 -3.81 -14.90 6.45
CA VAL A 77 -4.25 -13.58 6.90
C VAL A 77 -4.26 -12.62 5.73
N VAL A 78 -5.36 -11.87 5.60
CA VAL A 78 -5.53 -10.78 4.63
C VAL A 78 -5.59 -9.46 5.39
N SER A 79 -4.65 -8.57 5.11
CA SER A 79 -4.57 -7.23 5.69
C SER A 79 -4.99 -6.19 4.65
N PHE A 80 -5.97 -5.37 4.96
CA PHE A 80 -6.37 -4.24 4.15
C PHE A 80 -5.70 -2.96 4.64
N VAL A 81 -5.22 -2.18 3.70
CA VAL A 81 -4.81 -0.79 3.91
C VAL A 81 -5.82 0.08 3.16
N ASP A 82 -6.83 0.58 3.87
CA ASP A 82 -7.84 1.47 3.28
C ASP A 82 -7.27 2.87 3.13
N THR A 83 -7.31 3.37 1.91
CA THR A 83 -6.68 4.62 1.51
C THR A 83 -7.69 5.75 1.39
N VAL A 84 -7.20 6.98 1.51
CA VAL A 84 -8.02 8.19 1.35
C VAL A 84 -8.46 8.37 -0.10
N GLY A 85 -9.75 8.64 -0.31
CA GLY A 85 -10.33 8.77 -1.64
C GLY A 85 -10.33 10.18 -2.25
N HIS A 86 -9.99 11.22 -1.50
CA HIS A 86 -10.10 12.62 -1.94
C HIS A 86 -8.79 13.14 -2.56
N GLU A 87 -8.90 13.90 -3.65
CA GLU A 87 -7.78 14.50 -4.39
C GLU A 87 -6.75 15.24 -3.50
N PRO A 88 -7.13 16.05 -2.49
CA PRO A 88 -6.15 16.69 -1.63
C PRO A 88 -5.24 15.73 -0.84
N TRP A 89 -5.68 14.48 -0.67
CA TRP A 89 -4.99 13.44 0.11
C TRP A 89 -4.32 12.36 -0.74
N LEU A 90 -4.20 12.58 -2.06
CA LEU A 90 -3.54 11.63 -2.96
C LEU A 90 -2.11 11.28 -2.51
N SER A 91 -1.40 12.20 -1.87
CA SER A 91 -0.09 11.93 -1.25
C SER A 91 -0.15 10.85 -0.15
N THR A 92 -1.23 10.82 0.63
CA THR A 92 -1.44 9.77 1.65
C THR A 92 -1.70 8.42 0.98
N THR A 93 -2.49 8.40 -0.10
CA THR A 93 -2.74 7.19 -0.89
C THR A 93 -1.46 6.65 -1.52
N ILE A 94 -0.68 7.50 -2.19
CA ILE A 94 0.63 7.11 -2.78
C ILE A 94 1.56 6.56 -1.70
N ARG A 95 1.64 7.23 -0.55
CA ARG A 95 2.44 6.81 0.59
C ARG A 95 2.00 5.44 1.14
N GLY A 96 0.68 5.18 1.16
CA GLY A 96 0.15 3.88 1.56
C GLY A 96 0.50 2.79 0.56
N LEU A 97 0.39 3.06 -0.72
CA LEU A 97 0.67 2.09 -1.78
C LEU A 97 2.16 1.71 -1.84
N LEU A 98 3.06 2.69 -1.77
CA LEU A 98 4.51 2.45 -1.82
C LEU A 98 5.06 1.92 -0.50
N GLY A 99 4.70 2.57 0.62
CA GLY A 99 5.30 2.30 1.92
C GLY A 99 4.82 1.03 2.63
N GLN A 100 3.70 0.42 2.17
CA GLN A 100 3.14 -0.78 2.79
C GLN A 100 3.49 -2.08 2.04
N LYS A 101 4.23 -2.00 0.93
CA LYS A 101 4.60 -3.19 0.13
C LYS A 101 3.41 -4.13 -0.09
N LEU A 102 2.36 -3.59 -0.67
CA LEU A 102 1.11 -4.31 -0.89
C LEU A 102 1.28 -5.39 -1.96
N ASP A 103 0.60 -6.53 -1.77
CA ASP A 103 0.56 -7.58 -2.77
C ASP A 103 -0.38 -7.23 -3.93
N TYR A 104 -1.51 -6.57 -3.63
CA TYR A 104 -2.57 -6.27 -4.60
C TYR A 104 -3.21 -4.92 -4.35
N GLY A 105 -3.68 -4.28 -5.41
CA GLY A 105 -4.53 -3.10 -5.36
C GLY A 105 -6.01 -3.46 -5.57
N LEU A 106 -6.92 -2.94 -4.73
CA LEU A 106 -8.36 -3.06 -4.92
C LEU A 106 -8.94 -1.69 -5.27
N LEU A 107 -9.27 -1.48 -6.55
CA LEU A 107 -9.89 -0.25 -7.04
C LEU A 107 -11.41 -0.38 -7.01
N THR A 108 -12.09 0.53 -6.32
CA THR A 108 -13.55 0.54 -6.25
C THR A 108 -14.16 1.53 -7.25
N VAL A 109 -15.22 1.12 -7.95
CA VAL A 109 -16.02 1.95 -8.86
C VAL A 109 -17.48 1.76 -8.52
N ALA A 110 -18.17 2.80 -8.10
CA ALA A 110 -19.58 2.70 -7.75
C ALA A 110 -20.47 2.59 -9.01
N ALA A 111 -21.46 1.70 -8.97
CA ALA A 111 -22.35 1.45 -10.12
C ALA A 111 -23.28 2.62 -10.42
N ASP A 112 -23.56 3.47 -9.42
CA ASP A 112 -24.37 4.69 -9.55
C ASP A 112 -23.62 5.89 -10.15
N ASP A 113 -22.26 5.86 -10.18
CA ASP A 113 -21.42 6.98 -10.61
C ASP A 113 -20.51 6.63 -11.81
N GLY A 114 -20.09 5.36 -11.91
CA GLY A 114 -19.14 4.90 -12.91
C GLY A 114 -17.70 5.41 -12.70
N PRO A 115 -16.78 5.25 -13.68
CA PRO A 115 -15.39 5.69 -13.59
C PRO A 115 -15.25 7.21 -13.64
N THR A 116 -14.86 7.82 -12.53
CA THR A 116 -14.64 9.27 -12.40
C THR A 116 -13.21 9.68 -12.76
N ALA A 117 -12.91 10.99 -12.72
CA ALA A 117 -11.55 11.50 -12.88
C ALA A 117 -10.61 10.95 -11.77
N THR A 118 -11.09 10.91 -10.52
CA THR A 118 -10.34 10.34 -9.39
C THR A 118 -10.08 8.84 -9.57
N THR A 119 -11.03 8.09 -10.15
CA THR A 119 -10.83 6.68 -10.48
C THR A 119 -9.66 6.50 -11.46
N ARG A 120 -9.57 7.37 -12.49
CA ARG A 120 -8.46 7.35 -13.45
C ARG A 120 -7.13 7.69 -12.82
N GLU A 121 -7.10 8.64 -11.87
CA GLU A 121 -5.89 8.98 -11.13
C GLU A 121 -5.40 7.83 -10.25
N HIS A 122 -6.31 7.20 -9.49
CA HIS A 122 -5.95 6.06 -8.65
C HIS A 122 -5.49 4.86 -9.49
N LEU A 123 -6.17 4.57 -10.59
CA LEU A 123 -5.71 3.55 -11.53
C LEU A 123 -4.31 3.88 -12.06
N GLY A 124 -4.06 5.13 -12.45
CA GLY A 124 -2.74 5.57 -12.90
C GLY A 124 -1.64 5.35 -11.88
N VAL A 125 -1.91 5.58 -10.58
CA VAL A 125 -0.95 5.30 -9.50
C VAL A 125 -0.72 3.80 -9.34
N LEU A 126 -1.78 2.99 -9.31
CA LEU A 126 -1.68 1.52 -9.21
C LEU A 126 -0.85 0.94 -10.38
N LEU A 127 -1.07 1.43 -11.59
CA LEU A 127 -0.32 0.98 -12.77
C LEU A 127 1.13 1.46 -12.77
N ALA A 128 1.38 2.66 -12.25
CA ALA A 128 2.73 3.22 -12.14
C ALA A 128 3.59 2.52 -11.08
N THR A 129 2.96 1.87 -10.11
CA THR A 129 3.63 1.04 -9.08
C THR A 129 3.66 -0.45 -9.44
N ASP A 130 3.23 -0.81 -10.65
CA ASP A 130 3.11 -2.18 -11.19
C ASP A 130 2.39 -3.16 -10.24
N LEU A 131 1.47 -2.63 -9.42
CA LEU A 131 0.73 -3.40 -8.44
C LEU A 131 -0.41 -4.18 -9.13
N PRO A 132 -0.44 -5.54 -9.06
CA PRO A 132 -1.53 -6.33 -9.57
C PRO A 132 -2.87 -5.82 -9.00
N THR A 133 -3.81 -5.51 -9.88
CA THR A 133 -5.01 -4.75 -9.51
C THR A 133 -6.27 -5.55 -9.74
N ILE A 134 -7.21 -5.48 -8.80
CA ILE A 134 -8.59 -5.98 -8.91
C ILE A 134 -9.53 -4.78 -8.93
N VAL A 135 -10.56 -4.80 -9.76
CA VAL A 135 -11.62 -3.77 -9.74
C VAL A 135 -12.89 -4.36 -9.14
N ALA A 136 -13.41 -3.70 -8.08
CA ALA A 136 -14.73 -3.99 -7.53
C ALA A 136 -15.72 -2.91 -8.00
N ILE A 137 -16.73 -3.31 -8.78
CA ILE A 137 -17.90 -2.48 -9.07
C ILE A 137 -18.83 -2.59 -7.87
N THR A 138 -18.92 -1.53 -7.08
CA THR A 138 -19.65 -1.50 -5.81
C THR A 138 -21.06 -0.94 -5.99
N LYS A 139 -21.91 -1.07 -4.96
CA LYS A 139 -23.29 -0.52 -4.92
C LYS A 139 -24.17 -1.00 -6.07
N THR A 140 -23.98 -2.24 -6.51
CA THR A 140 -24.78 -2.80 -7.62
C THR A 140 -26.26 -2.97 -7.29
N ASP A 141 -26.63 -2.85 -6.02
CA ASP A 141 -28.00 -2.83 -5.50
C ASP A 141 -28.74 -1.50 -5.74
N LEU A 142 -28.04 -0.41 -6.02
CA LEU A 142 -28.65 0.92 -6.19
C LEU A 142 -29.17 1.17 -7.61
N VAL A 143 -28.78 0.35 -8.58
CA VAL A 143 -29.14 0.53 -10.00
C VAL A 143 -29.62 -0.78 -10.62
N ASP A 144 -30.26 -0.71 -11.78
CA ASP A 144 -30.68 -1.90 -12.51
C ASP A 144 -29.51 -2.63 -13.20
N GLU A 145 -29.73 -3.85 -13.67
CA GLU A 145 -28.73 -4.69 -14.30
C GLU A 145 -28.13 -4.05 -15.56
N ASP A 146 -28.93 -3.34 -16.36
CA ASP A 146 -28.48 -2.67 -17.59
C ASP A 146 -27.48 -1.55 -17.27
N ALA A 147 -27.71 -0.80 -16.18
CA ALA A 147 -26.81 0.22 -15.68
C ALA A 147 -25.51 -0.38 -15.14
N VAL A 148 -25.58 -1.49 -14.36
CA VAL A 148 -24.39 -2.21 -13.91
C VAL A 148 -23.55 -2.69 -15.08
N GLU A 149 -24.19 -3.27 -16.12
CA GLU A 149 -23.48 -3.71 -17.33
C GLU A 149 -22.87 -2.55 -18.12
N SER A 150 -23.51 -1.38 -18.10
CA SER A 150 -22.95 -0.18 -18.74
C SER A 150 -21.69 0.27 -18.02
N VAL A 151 -21.70 0.33 -16.67
CA VAL A 151 -20.53 0.68 -15.88
C VAL A 151 -19.40 -0.35 -16.03
N GLU A 152 -19.71 -1.66 -16.07
CA GLU A 152 -18.71 -2.70 -16.34
C GLU A 152 -18.03 -2.47 -17.69
N ARG A 153 -18.80 -2.15 -18.76
CA ARG A 153 -18.23 -1.81 -20.09
C ARG A 153 -17.35 -0.55 -20.05
N ASP A 154 -17.71 0.45 -19.24
CA ASP A 154 -16.92 1.68 -19.10
C ASP A 154 -15.61 1.42 -18.34
N VAL A 155 -15.64 0.60 -17.30
CA VAL A 155 -14.45 0.09 -16.58
C VAL A 155 -13.56 -0.70 -17.53
N GLU A 156 -14.11 -1.66 -18.29
CA GLU A 156 -13.37 -2.43 -19.29
C GLU A 156 -12.70 -1.53 -20.35
N ARG A 157 -13.41 -0.50 -20.81
CA ARG A 157 -12.86 0.48 -21.76
C ARG A 157 -11.72 1.28 -21.16
N LEU A 158 -11.88 1.72 -19.89
CA LEU A 158 -10.84 2.44 -19.15
C LEU A 158 -9.56 1.58 -19.01
N LEU A 159 -9.70 0.31 -18.63
CA LEU A 159 -8.58 -0.61 -18.45
C LEU A 159 -7.86 -0.88 -19.78
N ARG A 160 -8.61 -1.15 -20.87
CA ARG A 160 -8.02 -1.32 -22.22
C ARG A 160 -7.29 -0.06 -22.69
N GLY A 161 -7.86 1.13 -22.42
CA GLY A 161 -7.21 2.41 -22.71
C GLY A 161 -5.91 2.64 -21.94
N ALA A 162 -5.74 1.97 -20.80
CA ALA A 162 -4.54 1.98 -19.98
C ALA A 162 -3.59 0.80 -20.28
N GLY A 163 -3.82 0.05 -21.37
CA GLY A 163 -3.00 -1.09 -21.79
C GLY A 163 -3.19 -2.35 -20.93
N ARG A 164 -4.31 -2.47 -20.23
CA ARG A 164 -4.63 -3.64 -19.38
C ARG A 164 -5.78 -4.46 -19.97
N SER A 165 -5.79 -5.76 -19.69
CA SER A 165 -6.81 -6.72 -20.14
C SER A 165 -7.85 -6.94 -19.05
N PRO A 166 -9.08 -6.42 -19.15
CA PRO A 166 -10.12 -6.68 -18.16
C PRO A 166 -10.63 -8.12 -18.26
N LEU A 167 -10.81 -8.78 -17.10
CA LEU A 167 -11.38 -10.11 -16.97
C LEU A 167 -12.61 -10.05 -16.06
N SER A 168 -13.82 -10.21 -16.63
CA SER A 168 -15.05 -10.28 -15.83
C SER A 168 -15.10 -11.61 -15.09
N VAL A 169 -14.99 -11.58 -13.75
CA VAL A 169 -15.01 -12.79 -12.92
C VAL A 169 -16.36 -13.52 -13.02
N ARG A 170 -17.45 -12.78 -13.19
CA ARG A 170 -18.79 -13.37 -13.43
C ARG A 170 -18.83 -14.26 -14.69
N ARG A 171 -18.07 -13.90 -15.75
CA ARG A 171 -18.05 -14.62 -17.02
C ARG A 171 -17.02 -15.73 -17.09
N HIS A 172 -15.88 -15.57 -16.43
CA HIS A 172 -14.72 -16.45 -16.58
C HIS A 172 -14.42 -17.29 -15.31
N GLY A 173 -15.01 -16.91 -14.17
CA GLY A 173 -14.80 -17.58 -12.88
C GLY A 173 -13.59 -17.04 -12.09
N THR A 174 -13.56 -17.38 -10.81
CA THR A 174 -12.48 -16.97 -9.88
C THR A 174 -11.15 -17.65 -10.19
N ALA A 175 -11.17 -18.93 -10.61
CA ALA A 175 -9.95 -19.66 -10.94
C ALA A 175 -9.15 -19.00 -12.08
N ALA A 176 -9.82 -18.57 -13.17
CA ALA A 176 -9.17 -17.84 -14.25
C ALA A 176 -8.62 -16.49 -13.78
N ALA A 177 -9.34 -15.80 -12.89
CA ALA A 177 -8.89 -14.51 -12.34
C ALA A 177 -7.63 -14.67 -11.48
N VAL A 178 -7.52 -15.73 -10.70
CA VAL A 178 -6.34 -16.05 -9.86
C VAL A 178 -5.13 -16.43 -10.74
N GLU A 179 -5.37 -17.22 -11.80
CA GLU A 179 -4.31 -17.68 -12.68
C GLU A 179 -3.71 -16.54 -13.53
N GLU A 180 -4.56 -15.63 -14.02
CA GLU A 180 -4.16 -14.61 -14.98
C GLU A 180 -3.80 -13.24 -14.35
N ILE A 181 -4.10 -13.01 -13.08
CA ILE A 181 -3.78 -11.75 -12.41
C ILE A 181 -2.26 -11.52 -12.36
N GLY A 182 -1.82 -10.30 -12.66
CA GLY A 182 -0.39 -9.93 -12.64
C GLY A 182 0.24 -9.76 -14.02
N ASP A 183 -0.24 -10.47 -15.06
CA ASP A 183 0.27 -10.37 -16.45
C ASP A 183 -0.47 -9.29 -17.26
N GLY A 184 -0.76 -8.15 -16.61
CA GLY A 184 -1.55 -7.08 -17.22
C GLY A 184 -3.05 -7.36 -17.26
N VAL A 185 -3.51 -8.49 -16.73
CA VAL A 185 -4.92 -8.83 -16.58
C VAL A 185 -5.47 -8.24 -15.27
N VAL A 186 -6.66 -7.66 -15.36
CA VAL A 186 -7.35 -7.00 -14.24
C VAL A 186 -8.72 -7.65 -14.02
N PRO A 187 -8.88 -8.48 -12.99
CA PRO A 187 -10.18 -9.03 -12.60
C PRO A 187 -11.18 -7.94 -12.25
N VAL A 188 -12.42 -8.07 -12.73
CA VAL A 188 -13.54 -7.17 -12.43
C VAL A 188 -14.63 -7.97 -11.73
N VAL A 189 -14.97 -7.57 -10.51
CA VAL A 189 -15.97 -8.20 -9.64
C VAL A 189 -17.11 -7.23 -9.37
N ARG A 190 -18.35 -7.67 -9.46
CA ARG A 190 -19.54 -6.87 -9.07
C ARG A 190 -19.86 -7.15 -7.62
N THR A 191 -20.12 -6.11 -6.83
CA THR A 191 -20.31 -6.24 -5.37
C THR A 191 -21.40 -5.31 -4.84
N SER A 192 -22.04 -5.73 -3.77
CA SER A 192 -22.89 -4.89 -2.92
C SER A 192 -22.62 -5.21 -1.46
N ALA A 193 -22.22 -4.23 -0.70
CA ALA A 193 -22.04 -4.36 0.75
C ALA A 193 -23.38 -4.48 1.50
N ILE A 194 -24.49 -4.00 0.91
CA ILE A 194 -25.83 -4.09 1.50
C ILE A 194 -26.43 -5.49 1.33
N THR A 195 -26.34 -6.03 0.11
CA THR A 195 -26.92 -7.36 -0.19
C THR A 195 -25.90 -8.49 0.01
N MET A 196 -24.66 -8.20 0.27
CA MET A 196 -23.51 -9.11 0.33
C MET A 196 -23.19 -9.79 -1.01
N ALA A 197 -23.83 -9.40 -2.11
CA ALA A 197 -23.58 -9.98 -3.42
C ALA A 197 -22.12 -9.76 -3.85
N GLY A 198 -21.47 -10.82 -4.33
CA GLY A 198 -20.09 -10.81 -4.84
C GLY A 198 -18.99 -10.73 -3.77
N LEU A 199 -19.33 -10.65 -2.47
CA LEU A 199 -18.34 -10.68 -1.41
C LEU A 199 -17.73 -12.08 -1.24
N ASP A 200 -18.51 -13.12 -1.44
CA ASP A 200 -18.06 -14.51 -1.51
C ASP A 200 -17.07 -14.74 -2.66
N THR A 201 -17.28 -14.06 -3.78
CA THR A 201 -16.35 -14.06 -4.91
C THR A 201 -15.02 -13.38 -4.55
N LEU A 202 -15.07 -12.24 -3.84
CA LEU A 202 -13.85 -11.60 -3.34
C LEU A 202 -13.15 -12.45 -2.28
N ASP A 203 -13.89 -13.07 -1.36
CA ASP A 203 -13.31 -14.00 -0.38
C ASP A 203 -12.55 -15.14 -1.08
N THR A 204 -13.17 -15.79 -2.06
CA THR A 204 -12.51 -16.85 -2.84
C THR A 204 -11.25 -16.36 -3.57
N LEU A 205 -11.28 -15.15 -4.13
CA LEU A 205 -10.09 -14.55 -4.73
C LEU A 205 -8.99 -14.33 -3.69
N PHE A 206 -9.29 -13.67 -2.58
CA PHE A 206 -8.29 -13.35 -1.55
C PHE A 206 -7.73 -14.60 -0.84
N GLU A 207 -8.52 -15.65 -0.74
CA GLU A 207 -8.06 -16.95 -0.24
C GLU A 207 -7.02 -17.59 -1.17
N GLN A 208 -7.22 -17.48 -2.51
CA GLN A 208 -6.44 -18.21 -3.51
C GLN A 208 -5.31 -17.40 -4.15
N LEU A 209 -5.34 -16.07 -4.09
CA LEU A 209 -4.30 -15.22 -4.67
C LEU A 209 -2.90 -15.59 -4.16
N PRO A 210 -1.88 -15.70 -5.04
CA PRO A 210 -0.52 -15.97 -4.60
C PRO A 210 0.03 -14.83 -3.74
N LYS A 211 0.95 -15.16 -2.80
CA LYS A 211 1.75 -14.15 -2.12
C LYS A 211 2.79 -13.61 -3.09
N THR A 212 2.97 -12.28 -3.14
CA THR A 212 3.93 -11.63 -4.05
C THR A 212 5.29 -11.42 -3.39
N ALA A 213 5.35 -11.34 -2.05
CA ALA A 213 6.57 -11.13 -1.32
C ALA A 213 7.54 -12.31 -1.42
N ALA A 214 8.80 -12.02 -1.73
CA ALA A 214 9.87 -13.03 -1.75
C ALA A 214 10.26 -13.41 -0.32
N ALA A 215 9.98 -14.67 0.07
CA ALA A 215 10.30 -15.17 1.41
C ALA A 215 11.81 -15.36 1.69
N GLY A 216 12.68 -15.15 0.70
CA GLY A 216 14.12 -15.40 0.79
C GLY A 216 14.95 -14.14 0.99
N GLY A 217 16.24 -14.34 1.31
CA GLY A 217 17.22 -13.27 1.48
C GLY A 217 17.36 -12.78 2.93
N PRO A 218 18.28 -11.83 3.18
CA PRO A 218 18.45 -11.19 4.47
C PRO A 218 17.22 -10.35 4.84
N PHE A 219 16.97 -10.21 6.14
CA PHE A 219 15.86 -9.41 6.63
C PHE A 219 16.01 -7.93 6.28
N ARG A 220 14.89 -7.34 5.82
CA ARG A 220 14.73 -5.91 5.61
C ARG A 220 13.29 -5.47 5.84
N MET A 221 13.15 -4.34 6.52
CA MET A 221 11.88 -3.66 6.74
C MET A 221 12.10 -2.15 6.77
N TYR A 222 11.35 -1.38 5.96
CA TYR A 222 11.32 0.07 6.08
C TYR A 222 10.31 0.52 7.13
N ILE A 223 10.70 1.51 7.94
CA ILE A 223 9.86 2.03 9.04
C ILE A 223 8.83 3.00 8.47
N ASP A 224 7.55 2.67 8.60
CA ASP A 224 6.43 3.55 8.25
C ASP A 224 5.92 4.36 9.43
N ARG A 225 5.83 3.75 10.62
CA ARG A 225 5.38 4.41 11.85
C ARG A 225 6.23 4.01 13.04
N THR A 226 6.31 4.93 14.00
CA THR A 226 7.03 4.72 15.26
C THR A 226 6.11 4.98 16.44
N TYR A 227 6.31 4.25 17.52
CA TYR A 227 5.51 4.38 18.74
C TYR A 227 6.39 4.20 19.98
N GLY A 228 6.14 5.00 21.01
CA GLY A 228 6.63 4.77 22.35
C GLY A 228 5.54 4.12 23.21
N ILE A 229 5.68 2.83 23.52
CA ILE A 229 4.68 2.08 24.28
C ILE A 229 5.17 1.85 25.70
N THR A 230 4.44 2.39 26.69
CA THR A 230 4.75 2.22 28.12
C THR A 230 4.87 0.74 28.49
N GLY A 231 6.02 0.36 29.06
CA GLY A 231 6.32 -1.02 29.44
C GLY A 231 6.86 -1.91 28.32
N VAL A 232 6.74 -1.48 27.06
CA VAL A 232 7.29 -2.17 25.88
C VAL A 232 8.54 -1.47 25.37
N GLY A 233 8.51 -0.15 25.25
CA GLY A 233 9.60 0.67 24.72
C GLY A 233 9.31 1.17 23.31
N PRO A 234 10.37 1.52 22.54
CA PRO A 234 10.26 1.97 21.17
C PRO A 234 9.81 0.83 20.24
N VAL A 235 8.85 1.12 19.38
CA VAL A 235 8.29 0.19 18.40
C VAL A 235 8.39 0.79 17.01
N ALA A 236 9.04 0.08 16.10
CA ALA A 236 9.06 0.36 14.68
C ALA A 236 7.99 -0.48 13.96
N SER A 237 7.13 0.14 13.18
CA SER A 237 6.10 -0.57 12.40
C SER A 237 6.32 -0.38 10.90
N GLY A 238 6.12 -1.46 10.14
CA GLY A 238 6.25 -1.50 8.69
C GLY A 238 5.88 -2.85 8.13
N THR A 239 6.06 -3.00 6.82
CA THR A 239 5.94 -4.30 6.15
C THR A 239 7.33 -4.91 5.95
N ILE A 240 7.50 -6.17 6.28
CA ILE A 240 8.75 -6.90 6.01
C ILE A 240 8.87 -7.07 4.50
N GLU A 241 9.94 -6.51 3.91
CA GLU A 241 10.18 -6.59 2.47
C GLU A 241 10.83 -7.91 2.06
N SER A 242 11.82 -8.37 2.84
CA SER A 242 12.54 -9.61 2.58
C SER A 242 12.94 -10.32 3.86
N GLY A 243 13.20 -11.61 3.75
CA GLY A 243 13.72 -12.42 4.83
C GLY A 243 12.73 -12.70 5.95
N THR A 244 13.25 -12.90 7.12
CA THR A 244 12.50 -13.28 8.33
C THR A 244 13.14 -12.69 9.54
N VAL A 245 12.34 -12.34 10.55
CA VAL A 245 12.79 -11.84 11.86
C VAL A 245 12.15 -12.62 12.99
N ALA A 246 12.92 -12.88 14.05
CA ALA A 246 12.46 -13.52 15.28
C ALA A 246 12.75 -12.63 16.50
N ALA A 247 12.11 -12.93 17.62
CA ALA A 247 12.44 -12.30 18.89
C ALA A 247 13.90 -12.62 19.28
N GLU A 248 14.59 -11.65 19.88
CA GLU A 248 16.01 -11.66 20.29
C GLU A 248 17.01 -11.61 19.09
N ASP A 249 16.55 -11.49 17.85
CA ASP A 249 17.46 -11.23 16.72
C ASP A 249 18.14 -9.87 16.86
N ASP A 250 19.41 -9.80 16.44
CA ASP A 250 20.16 -8.56 16.30
C ASP A 250 19.97 -8.01 14.88
N LEU A 251 19.73 -6.70 14.78
CA LEU A 251 19.50 -5.97 13.53
C LEU A 251 20.34 -4.69 13.51
N LEU A 252 20.45 -4.07 12.34
CA LEU A 252 20.95 -2.72 12.16
C LEU A 252 19.78 -1.78 11.90
N LEU A 253 19.72 -0.65 12.61
CA LEU A 253 18.77 0.44 12.44
C LEU A 253 19.47 1.62 11.76
N GLY A 254 18.89 2.17 10.71
CA GLY A 254 19.40 3.37 10.02
C GLY A 254 18.75 3.59 8.65
N PRO A 255 19.34 4.48 7.81
CA PRO A 255 20.42 5.37 8.18
C PRO A 255 19.98 6.50 9.12
N PHE A 256 20.85 6.89 10.02
CA PHE A 256 20.73 8.14 10.77
C PHE A 256 21.07 9.34 9.86
N PRO A 257 20.83 10.61 10.29
CA PRO A 257 21.07 11.79 9.44
C PRO A 257 22.51 11.93 8.92
N ASP A 258 23.48 11.38 9.63
CA ASP A 258 24.90 11.33 9.22
C ASP A 258 25.28 10.08 8.42
N GLY A 259 24.29 9.22 8.11
CA GLY A 259 24.45 8.04 7.29
C GLY A 259 24.84 6.76 8.04
N HIS A 260 25.11 6.79 9.35
CA HIS A 260 25.48 5.57 10.06
C HIS A 260 24.28 4.66 10.37
N PHE A 261 24.58 3.41 10.74
CA PHE A 261 23.62 2.43 11.25
C PHE A 261 24.05 1.98 12.65
N GLU A 262 23.07 1.77 13.52
CA GLU A 262 23.28 1.31 14.88
C GLU A 262 22.76 -0.10 15.13
N PRO A 263 23.47 -0.93 15.92
CA PRO A 263 22.98 -2.24 16.30
C PRO A 263 21.82 -2.12 17.30
N VAL A 264 20.76 -2.85 17.03
CA VAL A 264 19.56 -2.96 17.89
C VAL A 264 19.15 -4.42 18.02
N SER A 265 18.42 -4.77 19.08
CA SER A 265 17.92 -6.15 19.23
C SER A 265 16.38 -6.15 19.27
N VAL A 266 15.78 -7.18 18.68
CA VAL A 266 14.33 -7.37 18.66
C VAL A 266 13.85 -7.82 20.05
N ARG A 267 12.97 -7.07 20.68
CA ARG A 267 12.36 -7.42 21.96
C ARG A 267 11.13 -8.30 21.81
N SER A 268 10.26 -7.95 20.88
CA SER A 268 9.03 -8.68 20.56
C SER A 268 8.49 -8.23 19.22
N ILE A 269 7.66 -9.07 18.60
CA ILE A 269 7.01 -8.81 17.31
C ILE A 269 5.51 -8.96 17.50
N GLU A 270 4.73 -8.03 16.95
CA GLU A 270 3.27 -8.09 16.93
C GLU A 270 2.73 -7.94 15.51
N MET A 271 1.72 -8.71 15.17
CA MET A 271 0.90 -8.62 13.96
C MET A 271 -0.55 -8.38 14.37
N HIS A 272 -1.15 -7.26 13.98
CA HIS A 272 -2.54 -6.91 14.34
C HIS A 272 -2.84 -7.13 15.83
N TYR A 273 -1.92 -6.68 16.72
CA TYR A 273 -1.98 -6.84 18.19
C TYR A 273 -1.79 -8.27 18.72
N HIS A 274 -1.53 -9.25 17.86
CA HIS A 274 -1.15 -10.61 18.25
C HIS A 274 0.38 -10.71 18.31
N ARG A 275 0.90 -11.18 19.45
CA ARG A 275 2.34 -11.43 19.61
C ARG A 275 2.73 -12.70 18.89
N VAL A 276 3.78 -12.59 18.06
CA VAL A 276 4.34 -13.71 17.32
C VAL A 276 5.84 -13.87 17.66
N ASP A 277 6.32 -15.10 17.62
CA ASP A 277 7.74 -15.38 17.87
C ASP A 277 8.60 -15.06 16.64
N ARG A 278 8.00 -15.13 15.44
CA ARG A 278 8.65 -14.93 14.16
C ARG A 278 7.69 -14.34 13.12
N ALA A 279 8.23 -13.52 12.22
CA ALA A 279 7.50 -12.99 11.07
C ALA A 279 8.36 -13.02 9.80
N GLU A 280 7.73 -13.20 8.64
CA GLU A 280 8.35 -13.34 7.32
C GLU A 280 7.95 -12.20 6.39
N ALA A 281 8.63 -12.09 5.24
CA ALA A 281 8.31 -11.13 4.17
C ALA A 281 6.82 -11.10 3.81
N GLY A 282 6.30 -9.89 3.53
CA GLY A 282 4.90 -9.60 3.25
C GLY A 282 4.02 -9.37 4.49
N ARG A 283 4.56 -9.52 5.70
CA ARG A 283 3.80 -9.29 6.94
C ARG A 283 3.92 -7.84 7.40
N ILE A 284 2.79 -7.24 7.78
CA ILE A 284 2.75 -5.94 8.47
C ILE A 284 2.95 -6.20 9.95
N VAL A 285 4.03 -5.64 10.51
CA VAL A 285 4.45 -5.90 11.90
C VAL A 285 4.74 -4.62 12.67
N GLY A 286 4.64 -4.72 14.00
CA GLY A 286 5.27 -3.82 14.95
C GLY A 286 6.40 -4.56 15.67
N ILE A 287 7.62 -4.06 15.55
CA ILE A 287 8.82 -4.62 16.18
C ILE A 287 9.23 -3.72 17.33
N ALA A 288 9.11 -4.22 18.56
CA ALA A 288 9.66 -3.56 19.73
C ALA A 288 11.18 -3.78 19.80
N LEU A 289 11.94 -2.72 20.03
CA LEU A 289 13.39 -2.72 19.99
C LEU A 289 14.03 -2.51 21.37
N LYS A 290 15.25 -3.03 21.54
CA LYS A 290 16.19 -2.74 22.62
C LYS A 290 17.41 -2.05 22.04
N GLY A 291 18.07 -1.19 22.83
CA GLY A 291 19.30 -0.52 22.44
C GLY A 291 19.09 0.84 21.77
N VAL A 292 17.86 1.29 21.64
CA VAL A 292 17.48 2.55 21.00
C VAL A 292 16.36 3.23 21.76
N SER A 293 16.21 4.55 21.66
CA SER A 293 15.09 5.32 22.21
C SER A 293 14.00 5.58 21.14
N GLU A 294 12.81 6.03 21.57
CA GLU A 294 11.75 6.42 20.63
C GLU A 294 12.17 7.59 19.74
N GLU A 295 12.93 8.54 20.28
CA GLU A 295 13.39 9.74 19.59
C GLU A 295 14.38 9.43 18.46
N ASP A 296 15.06 8.29 18.52
CA ASP A 296 16.00 7.83 17.49
C ASP A 296 15.29 7.15 16.32
N LEU A 297 14.03 6.74 16.49
CA LEU A 297 13.26 6.11 15.43
C LEU A 297 12.60 7.16 14.55
N SER A 298 12.82 7.05 13.25
CA SER A 298 12.18 7.92 12.27
C SER A 298 11.63 7.13 11.10
N ARG A 299 10.54 7.64 10.54
CA ARG A 299 10.00 7.15 9.29
C ARG A 299 11.02 7.28 8.16
N GLY A 300 11.10 6.28 7.27
CA GLY A 300 12.08 6.24 6.18
C GLY A 300 13.39 5.52 6.55
N MET A 301 13.68 5.33 7.84
CA MET A 301 14.76 4.44 8.25
C MET A 301 14.40 2.98 7.96
N ALA A 302 15.40 2.11 7.99
CA ALA A 302 15.24 0.68 7.80
C ALA A 302 15.80 -0.12 8.97
N LEU A 303 15.21 -1.30 9.20
CA LEU A 303 15.79 -2.37 9.98
C LEU A 303 16.30 -3.43 9.01
N VAL A 304 17.56 -3.80 9.12
CA VAL A 304 18.21 -4.76 8.21
C VAL A 304 19.02 -5.81 8.96
N ASP A 305 19.19 -6.97 8.34
CA ASP A 305 20.05 -8.03 8.82
C ASP A 305 21.51 -7.53 8.93
N PRO A 306 22.25 -7.82 10.01
CA PRO A 306 23.65 -7.39 10.18
C PRO A 306 24.63 -7.94 9.13
N SER A 307 24.24 -9.01 8.41
CA SER A 307 25.06 -9.55 7.30
C SER A 307 25.03 -8.67 6.05
N VAL A 308 24.06 -7.75 5.95
CA VAL A 308 23.98 -6.75 4.90
C VAL A 308 24.94 -5.61 5.25
N ASP A 309 25.70 -5.11 4.26
CA ASP A 309 26.47 -3.87 4.39
C ASP A 309 25.64 -2.71 3.79
N PRO A 310 24.74 -2.09 4.57
CA PRO A 310 23.80 -1.13 4.03
C PRO A 310 24.50 0.18 3.67
N THR A 311 24.36 0.61 2.42
CA THR A 311 24.94 1.87 1.93
C THR A 311 23.89 2.99 2.00
N PRO A 312 24.07 4.00 2.87
CA PRO A 312 23.18 5.15 2.92
C PRO A 312 23.29 5.95 1.62
N THR A 313 22.17 6.32 1.05
CA THR A 313 22.11 7.00 -0.25
C THR A 313 21.33 8.31 -0.14
N ARG A 314 21.95 9.41 -0.48
CA ARG A 314 21.32 10.73 -0.61
C ARG A 314 21.16 11.12 -2.08
N ARG A 315 22.12 10.72 -2.94
CA ARG A 315 22.13 10.99 -4.37
C ARG A 315 22.02 9.67 -5.15
N PHE A 316 21.16 9.67 -6.16
CA PHE A 316 20.96 8.52 -7.03
C PHE A 316 20.62 8.95 -8.46
N GLU A 317 20.87 8.09 -9.42
CA GLU A 317 20.36 8.21 -10.78
C GLU A 317 19.02 7.49 -10.90
N ALA A 318 18.13 8.03 -11.72
CA ALA A 318 16.84 7.43 -11.99
C ALA A 318 16.43 7.63 -13.46
N GLU A 319 15.68 6.67 -13.98
CA GLU A 319 14.87 6.88 -15.17
C GLU A 319 13.52 7.47 -14.74
N VAL A 320 13.22 8.67 -15.22
CA VAL A 320 12.05 9.45 -14.81
C VAL A 320 11.10 9.64 -15.98
N MET A 321 9.80 9.33 -15.78
CA MET A 321 8.71 9.62 -16.71
C MET A 321 7.83 10.74 -16.15
N VAL A 322 7.66 11.82 -16.93
CA VAL A 322 6.83 12.97 -16.56
C VAL A 322 5.40 12.73 -17.01
N LEU A 323 4.49 12.40 -16.08
CA LEU A 323 3.07 12.15 -16.40
C LEU A 323 2.31 13.46 -16.64
N ASN A 324 2.58 14.49 -15.86
CA ASN A 324 1.97 15.81 -15.98
C ASN A 324 2.88 16.90 -15.41
N HIS A 325 3.02 18.01 -16.13
CA HIS A 325 3.69 19.22 -15.68
C HIS A 325 3.18 20.44 -16.46
N PRO A 326 2.98 21.61 -15.84
CA PRO A 326 2.47 22.80 -16.56
C PRO A 326 3.41 23.32 -17.64
N THR A 327 4.71 23.06 -17.52
CA THR A 327 5.73 23.48 -18.51
C THR A 327 6.73 22.35 -18.78
N ARG A 328 7.76 22.23 -17.97
CA ARG A 328 8.84 21.23 -18.11
C ARG A 328 9.58 21.07 -16.76
N ILE A 329 10.21 19.93 -16.58
CA ILE A 329 11.20 19.71 -15.52
C ILE A 329 12.57 20.14 -16.05
N HIS A 330 13.28 20.96 -15.30
CA HIS A 330 14.63 21.42 -15.61
C HIS A 330 15.54 21.25 -14.39
N ALA A 331 16.84 21.47 -14.56
CA ALA A 331 17.79 21.39 -13.47
C ALA A 331 17.40 22.29 -12.29
N GLY A 332 17.45 21.71 -11.08
CA GLY A 332 17.03 22.37 -9.85
C GLY A 332 15.53 22.32 -9.56
N TYR A 333 14.73 21.53 -10.29
CA TYR A 333 13.32 21.26 -9.92
C TYR A 333 13.25 20.48 -8.60
N GLU A 334 12.37 20.89 -7.68
CA GLU A 334 12.31 20.35 -6.32
C GLU A 334 10.92 19.79 -5.96
N PRO A 335 10.53 18.62 -6.47
CA PRO A 335 9.29 17.96 -6.05
C PRO A 335 9.46 17.23 -4.72
N VAL A 336 8.33 16.75 -4.16
CA VAL A 336 8.35 15.73 -3.12
C VAL A 336 8.42 14.35 -3.78
N VAL A 337 9.42 13.57 -3.40
CA VAL A 337 9.60 12.17 -3.79
C VAL A 337 8.96 11.27 -2.73
N HIS A 338 8.17 10.32 -3.19
CA HIS A 338 7.63 9.23 -2.40
C HIS A 338 8.27 7.93 -2.88
N LEU A 339 9.13 7.34 -2.04
CA LEU A 339 9.85 6.10 -2.31
C LEU A 339 9.81 5.26 -1.04
N GLU A 340 9.31 4.02 -1.12
CA GLU A 340 9.06 3.22 0.06
C GLU A 340 8.27 4.02 1.13
N THR A 341 8.77 4.06 2.34
CA THR A 341 8.18 4.87 3.41
C THR A 341 8.66 6.33 3.41
N VAL A 342 9.63 6.68 2.55
CA VAL A 342 10.18 8.03 2.42
C VAL A 342 9.17 8.99 1.78
N SER A 343 9.11 10.20 2.28
CA SER A 343 8.38 11.32 1.68
C SER A 343 9.15 12.61 1.94
N GLU A 344 10.02 12.97 1.00
CA GLU A 344 10.94 14.10 1.18
C GLU A 344 11.10 14.88 -0.12
N ALA A 345 11.37 16.19 0.00
CA ALA A 345 11.75 17.02 -1.12
C ALA A 345 13.11 16.58 -1.68
N ALA A 346 13.20 16.47 -2.99
CA ALA A 346 14.44 16.14 -3.67
C ALA A 346 14.68 17.07 -4.85
N ARG A 347 15.93 17.36 -5.12
CA ARG A 347 16.37 18.13 -6.29
C ARG A 347 16.54 17.20 -7.49
N PHE A 348 15.99 17.61 -8.61
CA PHE A 348 16.08 16.90 -9.89
C PHE A 348 16.97 17.67 -10.86
N ASP A 349 17.93 16.96 -11.44
CA ASP A 349 18.83 17.50 -12.46
C ASP A 349 18.80 16.56 -13.69
N PRO A 350 17.89 16.78 -14.67
CA PRO A 350 17.81 15.95 -15.89
C PRO A 350 19.11 16.00 -16.70
N VAL A 351 19.65 14.84 -17.07
CA VAL A 351 20.92 14.71 -17.81
C VAL A 351 20.86 15.45 -19.14
N ASP A 352 19.74 15.38 -19.86
CA ASP A 352 19.53 16.06 -21.14
C ASP A 352 19.02 17.51 -20.99
N GLY A 353 19.14 18.08 -19.78
CA GLY A 353 18.84 19.46 -19.44
C GLY A 353 17.37 19.73 -19.14
N GLN A 354 16.43 19.01 -19.72
CA GLN A 354 14.98 19.16 -19.43
C GLN A 354 14.18 17.93 -19.84
N LEU A 355 12.99 17.74 -19.20
CA LEU A 355 11.96 16.77 -19.57
C LEU A 355 10.61 17.47 -19.73
N LEU A 356 9.91 17.19 -20.82
CA LEU A 356 8.54 17.67 -21.08
C LEU A 356 7.50 16.66 -20.57
N PRO A 357 6.23 17.05 -20.39
CA PRO A 357 5.16 16.10 -20.13
C PRO A 357 5.08 15.01 -21.21
N GLY A 358 5.10 13.76 -20.77
CA GLY A 358 5.16 12.58 -21.64
C GLY A 358 6.56 12.06 -21.93
N ASP A 359 7.61 12.84 -21.63
CA ASP A 359 9.01 12.38 -21.81
C ASP A 359 9.41 11.39 -20.72
N THR A 360 10.32 10.51 -21.11
CA THR A 360 11.12 9.66 -20.21
C THR A 360 12.58 10.00 -20.40
N GLY A 361 13.33 10.15 -19.28
CA GLY A 361 14.76 10.46 -19.36
C GLY A 361 15.50 10.25 -18.03
N ARG A 362 16.82 10.17 -18.16
CA ARG A 362 17.73 10.02 -17.00
C ARG A 362 17.83 11.32 -16.23
N THR A 363 17.74 11.21 -14.92
CA THR A 363 17.76 12.33 -14.00
C THR A 363 18.61 11.97 -12.78
N GLU A 364 19.51 12.84 -12.38
CA GLU A 364 20.14 12.79 -11.07
C GLU A 364 19.17 13.36 -10.05
N VAL A 365 18.97 12.65 -8.93
CA VAL A 365 18.05 13.01 -7.86
C VAL A 365 18.82 13.10 -6.55
N GLU A 366 18.65 14.19 -5.79
CA GLU A 366 19.28 14.39 -4.49
C GLU A 366 18.24 14.75 -3.44
N PHE A 367 18.12 13.93 -2.38
CA PHE A 367 17.30 14.25 -1.21
C PHE A 367 17.85 15.48 -0.48
N LYS A 368 16.96 16.33 -0.01
CA LYS A 368 17.34 17.61 0.59
C LYS A 368 17.96 17.48 1.98
N PHE A 369 17.46 16.55 2.80
CA PHE A 369 17.74 16.54 4.22
C PHE A 369 18.48 15.29 4.67
N ASN A 370 17.97 14.11 4.35
CA ASN A 370 18.47 12.86 4.92
C ASN A 370 18.94 11.88 3.85
N PRO A 371 19.92 11.03 4.15
CA PRO A 371 20.18 9.82 3.38
C PRO A 371 19.14 8.76 3.71
N TYR A 372 18.90 7.84 2.77
CA TYR A 372 18.01 6.70 2.94
C TYR A 372 18.67 5.42 2.43
N LEU A 373 18.17 4.27 2.84
CA LEU A 373 18.55 3.01 2.25
C LEU A 373 17.77 2.83 0.94
N LEU A 374 18.47 2.84 -0.18
CA LEU A 374 17.89 2.65 -1.51
C LEU A 374 18.53 1.47 -2.21
N GLU A 375 17.79 0.91 -3.17
CA GLU A 375 18.27 -0.13 -4.09
C GLU A 375 17.89 0.18 -5.53
N GLU A 376 18.71 -0.30 -6.45
CA GLU A 376 18.39 -0.27 -7.86
C GLU A 376 17.10 -1.03 -8.15
N GLY A 377 16.30 -0.51 -9.07
CA GLY A 377 14.99 -1.06 -9.42
C GLY A 377 13.83 -0.56 -8.56
N GLN A 378 14.08 0.12 -7.43
CA GLN A 378 13.01 0.70 -6.63
C GLN A 378 12.26 1.77 -7.41
N GLN A 379 10.94 1.70 -7.36
CA GLN A 379 10.06 2.66 -8.01
C GLN A 379 9.69 3.79 -7.04
N PHE A 380 9.54 4.99 -7.57
CA PHE A 380 9.07 6.12 -6.81
C PHE A 380 8.08 6.98 -7.61
N VAL A 381 7.28 7.72 -6.88
CA VAL A 381 6.40 8.76 -7.42
C VAL A 381 6.89 10.11 -6.94
N PHE A 382 6.93 11.10 -7.82
CA PHE A 382 7.21 12.47 -7.42
C PHE A 382 6.06 13.40 -7.79
N ARG A 383 5.86 14.43 -6.95
CA ARG A 383 4.82 15.43 -7.19
C ARG A 383 5.15 16.80 -6.61
N GLU A 384 4.64 17.83 -7.27
CA GLU A 384 4.61 19.21 -6.81
C GLU A 384 3.34 19.89 -7.36
N GLY A 385 2.40 20.23 -6.50
CA GLY A 385 1.11 20.77 -6.94
C GLY A 385 0.39 19.85 -7.91
N ARG A 386 0.23 20.27 -9.17
CA ARG A 386 -0.36 19.47 -10.26
C ARG A 386 0.66 18.65 -11.04
N SER A 387 1.94 18.94 -10.86
CA SER A 387 3.01 18.18 -11.52
C SER A 387 3.15 16.82 -10.86
N LYS A 388 3.28 15.78 -11.65
CA LYS A 388 3.46 14.40 -11.17
C LYS A 388 4.21 13.56 -12.20
N GLY A 389 4.96 12.61 -11.72
CA GLY A 389 5.64 11.61 -12.52
C GLY A 389 6.05 10.42 -11.69
N VAL A 390 6.65 9.48 -12.36
CA VAL A 390 7.17 8.25 -11.76
C VAL A 390 8.62 8.09 -12.13
N GLY A 391 9.37 7.33 -11.35
CA GLY A 391 10.75 7.01 -11.68
C GLY A 391 11.17 5.67 -11.12
N THR A 392 12.25 5.16 -11.64
CA THR A 392 12.91 3.94 -11.16
C THR A 392 14.36 4.26 -10.86
N VAL A 393 14.84 3.91 -9.68
CA VAL A 393 16.25 4.06 -9.27
C VAL A 393 17.12 3.17 -10.17
N THR A 394 18.12 3.75 -10.83
CA THR A 394 19.03 3.03 -11.74
C THR A 394 20.42 2.87 -11.18
N ASP A 395 20.85 3.76 -10.28
CA ASP A 395 22.16 3.68 -9.61
C ASP A 395 22.13 4.49 -8.30
N CYS A 396 22.76 3.98 -7.25
CA CYS A 396 22.91 4.62 -5.95
C CYS A 396 24.29 5.27 -5.81
N LEU A 397 24.35 6.60 -5.80
CA LEU A 397 25.61 7.36 -5.83
C LEU A 397 26.21 7.65 -4.45
N GLY A 398 25.57 7.18 -3.37
CA GLY A 398 26.06 7.26 -1.99
C GLY A 398 25.60 8.50 -1.20
N PRO A 399 26.22 8.75 -0.03
CA PRO A 399 25.70 9.67 0.99
C PRO A 399 26.03 11.14 0.76
N THR A 400 26.86 11.50 -0.21
CA THR A 400 27.32 12.90 -0.45
C THR A 400 26.46 13.64 -1.41
#